data_4c4fe470b440ebb767d7e3b44ec6863c
#
_entry.id   4c4fe470b440ebb767d7e3b44ec6863c
#
_cell.length_a   1.000
_cell.length_b   1.000
_cell.length_c   1.000
_cell.angle_alpha   90.00
_cell.angle_beta   90.00
_cell.angle_gamma   90.00
#
_symmetry.space_group_name_H-M   'P 1'
#
loop_
_entity.id
_entity.type
_entity.pdbx_description
1 polymer ?
#
loop_
_entity_poly.entity_id
_entity_poly.type
_entity_poly.pdbx_seq_one_letter_code
_entity_poly.pdbx_strand_id
1 'polypeptide(L)'
;MREKSPTAVALGKGISGAPVIADMAKMPHVLIAGATGSGKSVCINTIINSIIFRAKPEEVRLILIDPKVVELSVYNGIPHLLVPVVTDPKKASAALSWAVVEMEHRYKRFETMGVRDIRGYNNAIGPNEEPMSKIIVIIDELADLMMVAPGEVEESICRLAQLARAAGIHLVIATQRPSVNVITGVIKANIPSRIAFAVSSQIDSRTILDSGGAEKLLGKGDMLYAPQGAGKPTRVQGCFVSDDEVQRIVEFVRGRHSADYNEDVIEQMNTAADEESTAAS
;
A
#
# COMPACT_ATOMS: atom_id res chain seq x y z
N MET A 1 -23.78 6.47 5.28
CA MET A 1 -23.48 5.15 5.89
C MET A 1 -22.09 5.21 6.53
N ARG A 2 -21.96 4.84 7.81
CA ARG A 2 -20.63 4.67 8.42
C ARG A 2 -20.11 3.30 8.00
N GLU A 3 -19.10 3.27 7.12
CA GLU A 3 -18.34 2.06 6.83
C GLU A 3 -17.65 1.60 8.12
N LYS A 4 -17.82 0.31 8.48
CA LYS A 4 -17.30 -0.24 9.75
C LYS A 4 -15.89 -0.82 9.63
N SER A 5 -15.40 -1.06 8.40
CA SER A 5 -14.09 -1.66 8.20
C SER A 5 -12.96 -0.72 8.61
N PRO A 6 -11.99 -1.16 9.42
CA PRO A 6 -10.81 -0.36 9.78
C PRO A 6 -9.92 -0.06 8.57
N THR A 7 -10.04 -0.83 7.49
CA THR A 7 -9.27 -0.67 6.24
C THR A 7 -10.06 0.03 5.13
N ALA A 8 -11.20 0.66 5.46
CA ALA A 8 -11.95 1.46 4.50
C ALA A 8 -11.27 2.80 4.24
N VAL A 9 -11.09 3.15 2.96
CA VAL A 9 -10.43 4.37 2.50
C VAL A 9 -11.36 5.20 1.63
N ALA A 10 -11.36 6.51 1.84
CA ALA A 10 -12.13 7.44 1.03
C ALA A 10 -11.34 7.77 -0.24
N LEU A 11 -11.82 7.35 -1.41
CA LEU A 11 -11.16 7.67 -2.68
C LEU A 11 -11.60 9.03 -3.23
N GLY A 12 -12.87 9.38 -3.12
CA GLY A 12 -13.36 10.62 -3.70
C GLY A 12 -14.86 10.61 -3.97
N LYS A 13 -15.26 11.33 -5.02
CA LYS A 13 -16.65 11.38 -5.48
C LYS A 13 -16.73 11.00 -6.97
N GLY A 14 -17.70 10.16 -7.29
CA GLY A 14 -18.05 9.87 -8.67
C GLY A 14 -18.71 11.06 -9.39
N ILE A 15 -18.96 10.92 -10.69
CA ILE A 15 -19.58 11.97 -11.54
C ILE A 15 -20.95 12.41 -10.98
N SER A 16 -21.69 11.52 -10.38
CA SER A 16 -22.99 11.82 -9.75
C SER A 16 -22.87 12.54 -8.40
N GLY A 17 -21.67 12.82 -7.91
CA GLY A 17 -21.42 13.37 -6.58
C GLY A 17 -21.47 12.32 -5.44
N ALA A 18 -21.79 11.07 -5.74
CA ALA A 18 -21.80 10.00 -4.76
C ALA A 18 -20.37 9.71 -4.24
N PRO A 19 -20.19 9.47 -2.92
CA PRO A 19 -18.89 9.11 -2.38
C PRO A 19 -18.44 7.73 -2.88
N VAL A 20 -17.15 7.63 -3.23
CA VAL A 20 -16.49 6.39 -3.62
C VAL A 20 -15.56 5.99 -2.47
N ILE A 21 -15.88 4.86 -1.85
CA ILE A 21 -15.12 4.29 -0.74
C ILE A 21 -14.62 2.93 -1.19
N ALA A 22 -13.34 2.67 -1.02
CA ALA A 22 -12.74 1.36 -1.17
C ALA A 22 -12.45 0.74 0.20
N ASP A 23 -12.32 -0.57 0.25
CA ASP A 23 -11.93 -1.30 1.46
C ASP A 23 -10.78 -2.24 1.10
N MET A 24 -9.60 -2.01 1.72
CA MET A 24 -8.41 -2.81 1.44
C MET A 24 -8.61 -4.30 1.76
N ALA A 25 -9.51 -4.65 2.67
CA ALA A 25 -9.84 -6.06 2.92
C ALA A 25 -10.61 -6.71 1.75
N LYS A 26 -11.35 -5.92 0.98
CA LYS A 26 -12.10 -6.37 -0.22
C LYS A 26 -11.29 -6.17 -1.50
N MET A 27 -10.46 -5.14 -1.55
CA MET A 27 -9.52 -4.79 -2.61
C MET A 27 -8.09 -4.94 -2.07
N PRO A 28 -7.60 -6.18 -1.90
CA PRO A 28 -6.43 -6.44 -1.07
C PRO A 28 -5.15 -5.78 -1.57
N HIS A 29 -5.05 -5.59 -2.88
CA HIS A 29 -3.89 -4.96 -3.51
C HIS A 29 -4.36 -3.99 -4.58
N VAL A 30 -3.70 -2.85 -4.67
CA VAL A 30 -4.01 -1.80 -5.64
C VAL A 30 -2.75 -1.21 -6.24
N LEU A 31 -2.77 -1.04 -7.57
CA LEU A 31 -1.76 -0.31 -8.32
C LEU A 31 -2.27 1.10 -8.61
N ILE A 32 -1.48 2.11 -8.27
CA ILE A 32 -1.79 3.52 -8.47
C ILE A 32 -0.72 4.15 -9.37
N ALA A 33 -1.10 4.67 -10.51
CA ALA A 33 -0.13 5.31 -11.39
C ALA A 33 -0.65 6.62 -12.00
N GLY A 34 0.27 7.51 -12.32
CA GLY A 34 -0.04 8.80 -12.94
C GLY A 34 1.17 9.71 -13.02
N ALA A 35 1.12 10.71 -13.91
CA ALA A 35 2.20 11.68 -14.06
C ALA A 35 2.40 12.54 -12.80
N THR A 36 3.54 13.17 -12.68
CA THR A 36 3.83 14.14 -11.59
C THR A 36 2.78 15.24 -11.57
N GLY A 37 2.27 15.58 -10.39
CA GLY A 37 1.23 16.60 -10.21
C GLY A 37 -0.18 16.17 -10.60
N SER A 38 -0.39 14.90 -10.98
CA SER A 38 -1.72 14.37 -11.35
C SER A 38 -2.66 14.13 -10.15
N GLY A 39 -2.12 14.04 -8.93
CA GLY A 39 -2.87 13.77 -7.70
C GLY A 39 -2.53 12.44 -7.02
N LYS A 40 -1.53 11.69 -7.52
CA LYS A 40 -1.09 10.40 -6.98
C LYS A 40 -0.72 10.49 -5.49
N SER A 41 0.17 11.40 -5.13
CA SER A 41 0.66 11.57 -3.74
C SER A 41 -0.48 11.99 -2.80
N VAL A 42 -1.36 12.88 -3.24
CA VAL A 42 -2.56 13.25 -2.46
C VAL A 42 -3.47 12.05 -2.21
N CYS A 43 -3.63 11.17 -3.20
CA CYS A 43 -4.39 9.92 -3.03
C CYS A 43 -3.74 8.99 -2.00
N ILE A 44 -2.43 8.82 -2.03
CA ILE A 44 -1.69 8.02 -1.04
C ILE A 44 -1.88 8.61 0.35
N ASN A 45 -1.71 9.93 0.51
CA ASN A 45 -1.96 10.62 1.77
C ASN A 45 -3.41 10.43 2.25
N THR A 46 -4.38 10.47 1.33
CA THR A 46 -5.79 10.22 1.65
C THR A 46 -6.01 8.78 2.15
N ILE A 47 -5.35 7.79 1.54
CA ILE A 47 -5.41 6.39 1.97
C ILE A 47 -4.84 6.25 3.38
N ILE A 48 -3.63 6.76 3.63
CA ILE A 48 -2.98 6.71 4.94
C ILE A 48 -3.86 7.40 5.99
N ASN A 49 -4.30 8.62 5.72
CA ASN A 49 -5.14 9.38 6.64
C ASN A 49 -6.48 8.68 6.93
N SER A 50 -7.10 8.06 5.92
CA SER A 50 -8.32 7.27 6.12
C SER A 50 -8.12 6.13 7.11
N ILE A 51 -6.95 5.47 7.06
CA ILE A 51 -6.59 4.37 7.95
C ILE A 51 -6.36 4.88 9.37
N ILE A 52 -5.50 5.87 9.56
CA ILE A 52 -5.16 6.39 10.89
C ILE A 52 -6.33 7.07 11.61
N PHE A 53 -7.33 7.55 10.87
CA PHE A 53 -8.58 8.05 11.44
C PHE A 53 -9.55 6.96 11.90
N ARG A 54 -9.43 5.73 11.40
CA ARG A 54 -10.40 4.68 11.60
C ARG A 54 -9.91 3.54 12.45
N ALA A 55 -8.64 3.17 12.25
CA ALA A 55 -8.02 2.01 12.84
C ALA A 55 -7.12 2.41 14.00
N LYS A 56 -7.07 1.57 15.00
CA LYS A 56 -6.02 1.62 16.02
C LYS A 56 -4.77 0.89 15.53
N PRO A 57 -3.58 1.16 16.11
CA PRO A 57 -2.35 0.43 15.77
C PRO A 57 -2.47 -1.10 15.90
N GLU A 58 -3.25 -1.57 16.88
CA GLU A 58 -3.52 -2.99 17.10
C GLU A 58 -4.38 -3.63 16.01
N GLU A 59 -5.15 -2.81 15.28
CA GLU A 59 -6.01 -3.28 14.17
C GLU A 59 -5.29 -3.23 12.81
N VAL A 60 -4.47 -2.18 12.59
CA VAL A 60 -3.75 -1.95 11.32
C VAL A 60 -2.38 -1.36 11.57
N ARG A 61 -1.35 -2.02 11.08
CA ARG A 61 0.04 -1.54 11.04
C ARG A 61 0.42 -1.16 9.61
N LEU A 62 1.34 -0.22 9.47
CA LEU A 62 1.80 0.31 8.19
C LEU A 62 3.29 0.08 8.00
N ILE A 63 3.68 -0.29 6.78
CA ILE A 63 5.06 -0.19 6.28
C ILE A 63 5.01 0.83 5.13
N LEU A 64 5.70 1.95 5.29
CA LEU A 64 5.75 3.00 4.28
C LEU A 64 7.13 3.01 3.62
N ILE A 65 7.15 2.98 2.30
CA ILE A 65 8.37 2.94 1.48
C ILE A 65 8.38 4.18 0.59
N ASP A 66 9.35 5.07 0.82
CA ASP A 66 9.53 6.34 0.11
C ASP A 66 11.01 6.52 -0.27
N PRO A 67 11.46 5.96 -1.40
CA PRO A 67 12.85 6.04 -1.83
C PRO A 67 13.33 7.46 -2.13
N LYS A 68 12.40 8.40 -2.35
CA LYS A 68 12.71 9.80 -2.66
C LYS A 68 12.82 10.70 -1.45
N VAL A 69 12.36 10.23 -0.27
CA VAL A 69 12.35 11.01 0.99
C VAL A 69 11.55 12.32 0.86
N VAL A 70 10.45 12.30 0.12
CA VAL A 70 9.68 13.53 -0.17
C VAL A 70 8.27 13.48 0.39
N GLU A 71 7.56 12.36 0.18
CA GLU A 71 6.11 12.32 0.36
C GLU A 71 5.67 11.71 1.70
N LEU A 72 6.35 10.67 2.17
CA LEU A 72 5.88 9.86 3.29
C LEU A 72 6.65 10.08 4.59
N SER A 73 7.78 10.76 4.57
CA SER A 73 8.63 11.01 5.75
C SER A 73 7.92 11.79 6.85
N VAL A 74 6.88 12.55 6.52
CA VAL A 74 6.02 13.26 7.47
C VAL A 74 5.35 12.32 8.47
N TYR A 75 5.10 11.06 8.09
CA TYR A 75 4.42 10.06 8.92
C TYR A 75 5.36 9.37 9.94
N ASN A 76 6.68 9.60 9.91
CA ASN A 76 7.57 9.02 10.90
C ASN A 76 7.08 9.33 12.32
N GLY A 77 7.13 8.34 13.21
CA GLY A 77 6.72 8.47 14.60
C GLY A 77 5.23 8.27 14.88
N ILE A 78 4.37 8.01 13.90
CA ILE A 78 2.99 7.61 14.19
C ILE A 78 2.96 6.16 14.73
N PRO A 79 2.06 5.84 15.67
CA PRO A 79 2.02 4.52 16.33
C PRO A 79 1.63 3.37 15.38
N HIS A 80 1.05 3.69 14.23
CA HIS A 80 0.68 2.68 13.23
C HIS A 80 1.88 2.12 12.46
N LEU A 81 3.03 2.81 12.44
CA LEU A 81 4.20 2.33 11.73
C LEU A 81 4.81 1.10 12.41
N LEU A 82 5.06 0.06 11.63
CA LEU A 82 5.75 -1.14 12.06
C LEU A 82 7.26 -0.91 12.15
N VAL A 83 7.78 -0.13 11.22
CA VAL A 83 9.18 0.32 11.11
C VAL A 83 9.20 1.80 10.71
N PRO A 84 10.29 2.55 10.94
CA PRO A 84 10.45 3.88 10.37
C PRO A 84 10.22 3.86 8.85
N VAL A 85 9.80 4.99 8.28
CA VAL A 85 9.63 5.09 6.81
C VAL A 85 10.90 4.64 6.10
N VAL A 86 10.78 3.65 5.25
CA VAL A 86 11.92 3.01 4.55
C VAL A 86 12.29 3.85 3.35
N THR A 87 13.49 4.39 3.35
CA THR A 87 13.98 5.30 2.30
C THR A 87 15.06 4.70 1.41
N ASP A 88 15.72 3.66 1.88
CA ASP A 88 16.74 2.93 1.12
C ASP A 88 16.08 1.83 0.26
N PRO A 89 16.34 1.77 -1.06
CA PRO A 89 15.74 0.76 -1.93
C PRO A 89 16.10 -0.69 -1.58
N LYS A 90 17.31 -0.95 -1.06
CA LYS A 90 17.71 -2.30 -0.62
C LYS A 90 16.93 -2.71 0.63
N LYS A 91 16.82 -1.79 1.60
CA LYS A 91 15.97 -2.02 2.79
C LYS A 91 14.50 -2.17 2.40
N ALA A 92 14.05 -1.53 1.34
CA ALA A 92 12.70 -1.69 0.83
C ALA A 92 12.46 -3.10 0.24
N SER A 93 13.45 -3.66 -0.51
CA SER A 93 13.41 -5.07 -0.94
C SER A 93 13.35 -6.00 0.27
N ALA A 94 14.20 -5.78 1.27
CA ALA A 94 14.21 -6.55 2.51
C ALA A 94 12.88 -6.46 3.28
N ALA A 95 12.23 -5.28 3.33
CA ALA A 95 10.91 -5.11 3.94
C ALA A 95 9.82 -5.91 3.23
N LEU A 96 9.86 -5.98 1.89
CA LEU A 96 8.94 -6.81 1.11
C LEU A 96 9.17 -8.30 1.36
N SER A 97 10.43 -8.73 1.39
CA SER A 97 10.82 -10.11 1.71
C SER A 97 10.38 -10.49 3.13
N TRP A 98 10.56 -9.59 4.10
CA TRP A 98 10.03 -9.79 5.45
C TRP A 98 8.50 -9.96 5.45
N ALA A 99 7.76 -9.16 4.70
CA ALA A 99 6.30 -9.28 4.62
C ALA A 99 5.87 -10.64 4.05
N VAL A 100 6.66 -11.24 3.13
CA VAL A 100 6.44 -12.60 2.63
C VAL A 100 6.66 -13.63 3.75
N VAL A 101 7.73 -13.52 4.52
CA VAL A 101 8.02 -14.41 5.66
C VAL A 101 6.94 -14.31 6.73
N GLU A 102 6.49 -13.09 7.07
CA GLU A 102 5.40 -12.86 8.01
C GLU A 102 4.08 -13.49 7.52
N MET A 103 3.79 -13.38 6.23
CA MET A 103 2.65 -14.07 5.62
C MET A 103 2.71 -15.59 5.84
N GLU A 104 3.88 -16.20 5.62
CA GLU A 104 4.08 -17.65 5.83
C GLU A 104 3.95 -18.05 7.29
N HIS A 105 4.47 -17.24 8.22
CA HIS A 105 4.30 -17.43 9.65
C HIS A 105 2.82 -17.37 10.06
N ARG A 106 2.05 -16.44 9.50
CA ARG A 106 0.59 -16.37 9.75
C ARG A 106 -0.13 -17.62 9.27
N TYR A 107 0.22 -18.12 8.09
CA TYR A 107 -0.38 -19.36 7.58
C TYR A 107 -0.08 -20.57 8.48
N LYS A 108 1.14 -20.71 9.01
CA LYS A 108 1.47 -21.76 9.99
C LYS A 108 0.63 -21.67 11.27
N ARG A 109 0.40 -20.42 11.75
CA ARG A 109 -0.49 -20.21 12.91
C ARG A 109 -1.95 -20.54 12.57
N PHE A 110 -2.41 -20.23 11.36
CA PHE A 110 -3.76 -20.58 10.91
C PHE A 110 -3.94 -22.11 10.84
N GLU A 111 -2.96 -22.82 10.31
CA GLU A 111 -2.95 -24.27 10.26
C GLU A 111 -3.03 -24.90 11.66
N THR A 112 -2.19 -24.43 12.59
CA THR A 112 -2.20 -24.89 14.00
C THR A 112 -3.55 -24.67 14.68
N MET A 113 -4.22 -23.55 14.40
CA MET A 113 -5.52 -23.21 14.97
C MET A 113 -6.72 -23.78 14.19
N GLY A 114 -6.48 -24.44 13.05
CA GLY A 114 -7.54 -24.97 12.19
C GLY A 114 -8.43 -23.89 11.54
N VAL A 115 -7.89 -22.69 11.33
CA VAL A 115 -8.59 -21.53 10.73
C VAL A 115 -8.06 -21.22 9.34
N ARG A 116 -8.78 -20.40 8.56
CA ARG A 116 -8.45 -20.14 7.15
C ARG A 116 -7.88 -18.75 6.89
N ASP A 117 -8.08 -17.81 7.80
CA ASP A 117 -7.71 -16.41 7.62
C ASP A 117 -7.50 -15.70 8.96
N ILE A 118 -6.99 -14.47 8.88
CA ILE A 118 -6.73 -13.61 10.04
C ILE A 118 -7.99 -13.36 10.88
N ARG A 119 -9.17 -13.28 10.28
CA ARG A 119 -10.42 -13.07 11.01
C ARG A 119 -10.77 -14.32 11.83
N GLY A 120 -10.67 -15.49 11.21
CA GLY A 120 -10.86 -16.77 11.89
C GLY A 120 -9.89 -16.92 13.06
N TYR A 121 -8.60 -16.58 12.84
CA TYR A 121 -7.58 -16.60 13.89
C TYR A 121 -7.95 -15.67 15.05
N ASN A 122 -8.21 -14.39 14.77
CA ASN A 122 -8.53 -13.39 15.80
C ASN A 122 -9.83 -13.68 16.55
N ASN A 123 -10.75 -14.46 15.98
CA ASN A 123 -11.94 -14.93 16.67
C ASN A 123 -11.70 -16.19 17.52
N ALA A 124 -10.65 -16.95 17.24
CA ALA A 124 -10.37 -18.23 17.90
C ALA A 124 -9.34 -18.13 19.04
N ILE A 125 -8.53 -17.06 19.07
CA ILE A 125 -7.54 -16.82 20.14
C ILE A 125 -8.22 -16.60 21.50
N GLY A 126 -7.49 -16.93 22.55
CA GLY A 126 -7.92 -16.74 23.94
C GLY A 126 -7.94 -15.26 24.37
N PRO A 127 -8.62 -14.96 25.47
CA PRO A 127 -8.79 -13.57 25.94
C PRO A 127 -7.47 -12.88 26.36
N ASN A 128 -6.41 -13.66 26.55
CA ASN A 128 -5.08 -13.15 26.95
C ASN A 128 -4.09 -13.11 25.80
N GLU A 129 -4.52 -13.45 24.58
CA GLU A 129 -3.70 -13.40 23.38
C GLU A 129 -3.99 -12.14 22.57
N GLU A 130 -2.95 -11.52 22.04
CA GLU A 130 -3.10 -10.33 21.19
C GLU A 130 -3.56 -10.71 19.78
N PRO A 131 -4.60 -10.03 19.26
CA PRO A 131 -5.05 -10.27 17.89
C PRO A 131 -3.98 -9.84 16.87
N MET A 132 -3.88 -10.57 15.79
CA MET A 132 -3.04 -10.16 14.66
C MET A 132 -3.61 -8.89 14.03
N SER A 133 -2.77 -7.86 13.91
CA SER A 133 -3.09 -6.67 13.13
C SER A 133 -3.02 -6.95 11.63
N LYS A 134 -3.81 -6.24 10.83
CA LYS A 134 -3.57 -6.18 9.39
C LYS A 134 -2.32 -5.35 9.10
N ILE A 135 -1.63 -5.68 8.03
CA ILE A 135 -0.44 -4.93 7.59
C ILE A 135 -0.74 -4.34 6.22
N ILE A 136 -0.51 -3.04 6.04
CA ILE A 136 -0.61 -2.38 4.74
C ILE A 136 0.76 -1.85 4.38
N VAL A 137 1.32 -2.39 3.29
CA VAL A 137 2.59 -1.94 2.71
C VAL A 137 2.28 -0.94 1.62
N ILE A 138 2.82 0.26 1.72
CA ILE A 138 2.61 1.36 0.76
C ILE A 138 3.95 1.71 0.14
N ILE A 139 4.05 1.62 -1.20
CA ILE A 139 5.22 2.00 -1.98
C ILE A 139 4.85 3.24 -2.79
N ASP A 140 5.51 4.36 -2.53
CA ASP A 140 5.24 5.62 -3.26
C ASP A 140 5.79 5.60 -4.69
N GLU A 141 6.97 4.99 -4.91
CA GLU A 141 7.57 4.92 -6.24
C GLU A 141 8.20 3.56 -6.50
N LEU A 142 7.45 2.69 -7.16
CA LEU A 142 7.92 1.35 -7.53
C LEU A 142 9.11 1.39 -8.48
N ALA A 143 9.16 2.38 -9.38
CA ALA A 143 10.23 2.47 -10.38
C ALA A 143 11.63 2.52 -9.75
N ASP A 144 11.77 3.19 -8.60
CA ASP A 144 13.07 3.33 -7.95
C ASP A 144 13.53 2.00 -7.32
N LEU A 145 12.60 1.17 -6.84
CA LEU A 145 12.91 -0.19 -6.36
C LEU A 145 13.29 -1.11 -7.52
N MET A 146 12.53 -1.04 -8.62
CA MET A 146 12.80 -1.85 -9.83
C MET A 146 14.11 -1.51 -10.53
N MET A 147 14.69 -0.36 -10.25
CA MET A 147 16.03 0.00 -10.75
C MET A 147 17.16 -0.65 -9.94
N VAL A 148 16.93 -1.02 -8.69
CA VAL A 148 17.96 -1.54 -7.77
C VAL A 148 17.86 -3.06 -7.66
N ALA A 149 16.70 -3.61 -7.40
CA ALA A 149 16.49 -5.04 -7.16
C ALA A 149 15.21 -5.56 -7.89
N PRO A 150 15.15 -5.50 -9.23
CA PRO A 150 13.92 -5.78 -9.97
C PRO A 150 13.38 -7.20 -9.74
N GLY A 151 14.25 -8.21 -9.69
CA GLY A 151 13.84 -9.61 -9.54
C GLY A 151 13.20 -9.88 -8.17
N GLU A 152 13.86 -9.46 -7.11
CA GLU A 152 13.41 -9.69 -5.72
C GLU A 152 12.15 -8.91 -5.39
N VAL A 153 12.09 -7.65 -5.84
CA VAL A 153 10.92 -6.78 -5.65
C VAL A 153 9.72 -7.35 -6.40
N GLU A 154 9.88 -7.76 -7.66
CA GLU A 154 8.79 -8.35 -8.44
C GLU A 154 8.32 -9.67 -7.82
N GLU A 155 9.24 -10.56 -7.43
CA GLU A 155 8.91 -11.84 -6.79
C GLU A 155 8.13 -11.64 -5.49
N SER A 156 8.62 -10.78 -4.59
CA SER A 156 7.96 -10.49 -3.32
C SER A 156 6.56 -9.90 -3.52
N ILE A 157 6.42 -8.92 -4.42
CA ILE A 157 5.12 -8.34 -4.77
C ILE A 157 4.16 -9.41 -5.29
N CYS A 158 4.62 -10.28 -6.18
CA CYS A 158 3.79 -11.33 -6.76
C CYS A 158 3.33 -12.35 -5.72
N ARG A 159 4.24 -12.82 -4.85
CA ARG A 159 3.90 -13.75 -3.77
C ARG A 159 2.87 -13.16 -2.81
N LEU A 160 3.08 -11.91 -2.38
CA LEU A 160 2.13 -11.20 -1.53
C LEU A 160 0.78 -11.00 -2.24
N ALA A 161 0.78 -10.57 -3.50
CA ALA A 161 -0.44 -10.33 -4.24
C ALA A 161 -1.28 -11.61 -4.45
N GLN A 162 -0.64 -12.77 -4.59
CA GLN A 162 -1.30 -14.06 -4.75
C GLN A 162 -1.87 -14.61 -3.43
N LEU A 163 -1.15 -14.45 -2.32
CA LEU A 163 -1.41 -15.23 -1.11
C LEU A 163 -1.75 -14.37 0.12
N ALA A 164 -1.34 -13.11 0.19
CA ALA A 164 -1.38 -12.35 1.44
C ALA A 164 -2.76 -11.88 1.90
N ARG A 165 -3.79 -11.96 1.04
CA ARG A 165 -5.16 -11.52 1.38
C ARG A 165 -5.70 -12.18 2.64
N ALA A 166 -5.61 -13.51 2.75
CA ALA A 166 -6.10 -14.24 3.91
C ALA A 166 -5.26 -13.99 5.16
N ALA A 167 -3.95 -13.72 4.98
CA ALA A 167 -3.06 -13.33 6.05
C ALA A 167 -3.26 -11.89 6.55
N GLY A 168 -4.11 -11.09 5.90
CA GLY A 168 -4.38 -9.70 6.26
C GLY A 168 -3.24 -8.74 5.90
N ILE A 169 -2.44 -9.07 4.87
CA ILE A 169 -1.37 -8.21 4.37
C ILE A 169 -1.79 -7.65 3.01
N HIS A 170 -1.71 -6.33 2.85
CA HIS A 170 -2.24 -5.62 1.69
C HIS A 170 -1.17 -4.72 1.08
N LEU A 171 -1.20 -4.56 -0.25
CA LEU A 171 -0.24 -3.74 -1.00
C LEU A 171 -0.94 -2.53 -1.64
N VAL A 172 -0.36 -1.36 -1.44
CA VAL A 172 -0.64 -0.14 -2.21
C VAL A 172 0.64 0.21 -2.95
N ILE A 173 0.67 -0.03 -4.25
CA ILE A 173 1.88 0.16 -5.06
C ILE A 173 1.65 1.33 -5.98
N ALA A 174 2.50 2.35 -5.87
CA ALA A 174 2.39 3.53 -6.72
C ALA A 174 3.62 3.78 -7.56
N THR A 175 3.45 4.45 -8.69
CA THR A 175 4.53 4.90 -9.57
C THR A 175 4.13 6.12 -10.41
N GLN A 176 5.10 6.98 -10.66
CA GLN A 176 4.98 8.08 -11.63
C GLN A 176 5.50 7.68 -13.02
N ARG A 177 6.08 6.48 -13.14
CA ARG A 177 6.66 5.96 -14.39
C ARG A 177 5.88 4.73 -14.87
N PRO A 178 4.74 4.92 -15.58
CA PRO A 178 3.89 3.82 -16.02
C PRO A 178 4.47 3.11 -17.27
N SER A 179 5.70 2.61 -17.17
CA SER A 179 6.35 1.83 -18.23
C SER A 179 6.19 0.33 -18.00
N VAL A 180 6.30 -0.47 -19.06
CA VAL A 180 6.20 -1.93 -18.99
C VAL A 180 7.33 -2.58 -18.18
N ASN A 181 8.47 -1.89 -18.01
CA ASN A 181 9.58 -2.35 -17.18
C ASN A 181 9.34 -2.12 -15.68
N VAL A 182 8.40 -1.26 -15.32
CA VAL A 182 8.00 -0.96 -13.94
C VAL A 182 6.71 -1.69 -13.61
N ILE A 183 5.69 -1.52 -14.43
CA ILE A 183 4.40 -2.21 -14.32
C ILE A 183 4.45 -3.42 -15.26
N THR A 184 5.13 -4.46 -14.81
CA THR A 184 5.34 -5.66 -15.61
C THR A 184 4.04 -6.44 -15.81
N GLY A 185 4.02 -7.33 -16.81
CA GLY A 185 2.87 -8.21 -17.04
C GLY A 185 2.56 -9.10 -15.83
N VAL A 186 3.59 -9.51 -15.08
CA VAL A 186 3.46 -10.36 -13.88
C VAL A 186 2.81 -9.58 -12.73
N ILE A 187 3.26 -8.35 -12.46
CA ILE A 187 2.64 -7.46 -11.48
C ILE A 187 1.16 -7.20 -11.82
N LYS A 188 0.89 -6.87 -13.09
CA LYS A 188 -0.47 -6.60 -13.57
C LYS A 188 -1.42 -7.79 -13.43
N ALA A 189 -0.93 -8.99 -13.67
CA ALA A 189 -1.72 -10.23 -13.56
C ALA A 189 -2.13 -10.50 -12.09
N ASN A 190 -1.31 -10.08 -11.13
CA ASN A 190 -1.53 -10.35 -9.72
C ASN A 190 -2.19 -9.20 -8.95
N ILE A 191 -2.15 -7.96 -9.48
CA ILE A 191 -2.80 -6.79 -8.89
C ILE A 191 -3.89 -6.27 -9.84
N PRO A 192 -5.10 -6.82 -9.78
CA PRO A 192 -6.17 -6.50 -10.71
C PRO A 192 -6.88 -5.17 -10.42
N SER A 193 -6.80 -4.65 -9.19
CA SER A 193 -7.40 -3.35 -8.85
C SER A 193 -6.43 -2.22 -9.16
N ARG A 194 -6.90 -1.22 -9.90
CA ARG A 194 -6.04 -0.16 -10.43
C ARG A 194 -6.67 1.22 -10.31
N ILE A 195 -5.83 2.20 -10.07
CA ILE A 195 -6.17 3.63 -10.11
C ILE A 195 -5.21 4.30 -11.07
N ALA A 196 -5.74 4.92 -12.12
CA ALA A 196 -4.96 5.73 -13.04
C ALA A 196 -5.33 7.20 -12.88
N PHE A 197 -4.36 8.01 -12.54
CA PHE A 197 -4.42 9.46 -12.66
C PHE A 197 -4.03 9.89 -14.07
N ALA A 198 -4.07 11.20 -14.34
CA ALA A 198 -3.69 11.74 -15.64
C ALA A 198 -2.28 11.31 -16.04
N VAL A 199 -2.14 10.86 -17.28
CA VAL A 199 -0.88 10.46 -17.93
C VAL A 199 -0.71 11.19 -19.24
N SER A 200 0.53 11.19 -19.80
CA SER A 200 0.88 11.94 -21.01
C SER A 200 0.46 11.24 -22.30
N SER A 201 0.24 9.93 -22.27
CA SER A 201 -0.07 9.16 -23.49
C SER A 201 -1.10 8.07 -23.29
N GLN A 202 -1.75 7.67 -24.40
CA GLN A 202 -2.64 6.51 -24.40
C GLN A 202 -1.87 5.20 -24.14
N ILE A 203 -0.58 5.15 -24.46
CA ILE A 203 0.28 4.00 -24.17
C ILE A 203 0.40 3.81 -22.66
N ASP A 204 0.67 4.91 -21.94
CA ASP A 204 0.74 4.90 -20.46
C ASP A 204 -0.58 4.46 -19.84
N SER A 205 -1.71 4.99 -20.35
CA SER A 205 -3.04 4.55 -19.91
C SER A 205 -3.25 3.05 -20.09
N ARG A 206 -2.88 2.50 -21.25
CA ARG A 206 -2.97 1.05 -21.50
C ARG A 206 -2.01 0.24 -20.64
N THR A 207 -0.84 0.77 -20.32
CA THR A 207 0.09 0.11 -19.39
C THR A 207 -0.54 -0.05 -18.02
N ILE A 208 -1.29 0.94 -17.54
CA ILE A 208 -1.93 0.91 -16.23
C ILE A 208 -3.25 0.11 -16.26
N LEU A 209 -4.16 0.46 -17.18
CA LEU A 209 -5.57 0.03 -17.15
C LEU A 209 -5.93 -1.06 -18.19
N ASP A 210 -5.00 -1.47 -19.04
CA ASP A 210 -5.25 -2.28 -20.24
C ASP A 210 -6.21 -1.58 -21.25
N SER A 211 -6.51 -0.31 -21.02
CA SER A 211 -7.41 0.51 -21.86
C SER A 211 -6.93 1.97 -21.91
N GLY A 212 -7.33 2.70 -22.93
CA GLY A 212 -7.13 4.15 -22.99
C GLY A 212 -8.11 4.88 -22.05
N GLY A 213 -7.85 6.17 -21.82
CA GLY A 213 -8.75 7.07 -21.10
C GLY A 213 -8.04 7.92 -20.05
N ALA A 214 -6.96 7.44 -19.41
CA ALA A 214 -6.24 8.22 -18.41
C ALA A 214 -5.50 9.42 -19.02
N GLU A 215 -5.18 9.39 -20.32
CA GLU A 215 -4.62 10.53 -21.05
C GLU A 215 -5.62 11.68 -21.25
N LYS A 216 -6.90 11.46 -20.98
CA LYS A 216 -7.98 12.45 -21.09
C LYS A 216 -8.38 13.06 -19.75
N LEU A 217 -7.76 12.61 -18.67
CA LEU A 217 -8.04 13.12 -17.33
C LEU A 217 -7.46 14.53 -17.15
N LEU A 218 -8.13 15.33 -16.31
CA LEU A 218 -7.82 16.74 -16.12
C LEU A 218 -6.65 17.01 -15.15
N GLY A 219 -6.13 15.95 -14.47
CA GLY A 219 -5.18 16.13 -13.38
C GLY A 219 -5.83 16.56 -12.07
N LYS A 220 -5.01 16.96 -11.08
CA LYS A 220 -5.49 17.45 -9.76
C LYS A 220 -6.48 16.50 -9.07
N GLY A 221 -6.20 15.20 -9.11
CA GLY A 221 -7.02 14.19 -8.47
C GLY A 221 -8.12 13.58 -9.34
N ASP A 222 -8.27 14.01 -10.59
CA ASP A 222 -9.15 13.34 -11.54
C ASP A 222 -8.55 11.98 -11.92
N MET A 223 -9.26 10.89 -11.65
CA MET A 223 -8.76 9.52 -11.80
C MET A 223 -9.78 8.58 -12.40
N LEU A 224 -9.27 7.49 -12.96
CA LEU A 224 -10.03 6.29 -13.33
C LEU A 224 -9.78 5.19 -12.30
N TYR A 225 -10.83 4.76 -11.64
CA TYR A 225 -10.80 3.68 -10.64
C TYR A 225 -11.38 2.40 -11.25
N ALA A 226 -10.58 1.36 -11.30
CA ALA A 226 -10.88 0.03 -11.83
C ALA A 226 -10.68 -1.02 -10.73
N PRO A 227 -11.65 -1.25 -9.81
CA PRO A 227 -11.55 -2.33 -8.85
C PRO A 227 -11.66 -3.70 -9.54
N GLN A 228 -11.12 -4.73 -8.90
CA GLN A 228 -11.22 -6.11 -9.37
C GLN A 228 -12.68 -6.49 -9.67
N GLY A 229 -12.91 -7.06 -10.85
CA GLY A 229 -14.24 -7.48 -11.31
C GLY A 229 -15.10 -6.37 -11.91
N ALA A 230 -14.64 -5.14 -11.96
CA ALA A 230 -15.32 -4.06 -12.69
C ALA A 230 -15.15 -4.23 -14.19
N GLY A 231 -16.25 -4.19 -14.95
CA GLY A 231 -16.20 -4.30 -16.42
C GLY A 231 -15.61 -3.06 -17.10
N LYS A 232 -15.72 -1.88 -16.45
CA LYS A 232 -15.17 -0.61 -16.94
C LYS A 232 -14.68 0.23 -15.76
N PRO A 233 -13.60 1.02 -15.93
CA PRO A 233 -13.18 1.99 -14.94
C PRO A 233 -14.24 3.04 -14.66
N THR A 234 -14.36 3.46 -13.41
CA THR A 234 -15.23 4.55 -12.98
C THR A 234 -14.40 5.82 -12.82
N ARG A 235 -14.88 6.94 -13.37
CA ARG A 235 -14.23 8.23 -13.18
C ARG A 235 -14.58 8.80 -11.80
N VAL A 236 -13.56 9.19 -11.06
CA VAL A 236 -13.68 9.69 -9.70
C VAL A 236 -12.83 10.95 -9.56
N GLN A 237 -13.40 11.97 -8.94
CA GLN A 237 -12.61 13.10 -8.44
C GLN A 237 -12.09 12.73 -7.06
N GLY A 238 -10.77 12.62 -6.93
CA GLY A 238 -10.09 12.25 -5.69
C GLY A 238 -10.33 13.24 -4.57
N CYS A 239 -10.29 12.74 -3.33
CA CYS A 239 -10.23 13.60 -2.17
C CYS A 239 -8.98 14.46 -2.21
N PHE A 240 -9.07 15.64 -1.65
CA PHE A 240 -7.91 16.50 -1.42
C PHE A 240 -7.64 16.59 0.08
N VAL A 241 -6.38 16.48 0.45
CA VAL A 241 -5.85 16.78 1.77
C VAL A 241 -4.57 17.59 1.56
N SER A 242 -4.46 18.73 2.23
CA SER A 242 -3.27 19.57 2.15
C SER A 242 -2.15 19.06 3.06
N ASP A 243 -0.91 19.48 2.80
CA ASP A 243 0.25 19.13 3.61
C ASP A 243 0.08 19.61 5.06
N ASP A 244 -0.49 20.81 5.27
CA ASP A 244 -0.80 21.34 6.60
C ASP A 244 -1.84 20.48 7.35
N GLU A 245 -2.82 19.93 6.65
CA GLU A 245 -3.79 19.01 7.24
C GLU A 245 -3.14 17.67 7.61
N VAL A 246 -2.31 17.13 6.74
CA VAL A 246 -1.52 15.92 7.01
C VAL A 246 -0.66 16.12 8.25
N GLN A 247 0.09 17.22 8.31
CA GLN A 247 0.96 17.52 9.45
C GLN A 247 0.17 17.62 10.75
N ARG A 248 -0.95 18.34 10.77
CA ARG A 248 -1.82 18.44 11.96
C ARG A 248 -2.36 17.09 12.42
N ILE A 249 -2.73 16.22 11.48
CA ILE A 249 -3.19 14.87 11.80
C ILE A 249 -2.07 14.05 12.43
N VAL A 250 -0.89 14.08 11.83
CA VAL A 250 0.30 13.36 12.31
C VAL A 250 0.70 13.85 13.71
N GLU A 251 0.78 15.16 13.94
CA GLU A 251 1.08 15.75 15.24
C GLU A 251 0.07 15.33 16.31
N PHE A 252 -1.22 15.35 15.98
CA PHE A 252 -2.27 14.92 16.89
C PHE A 252 -2.13 13.44 17.28
N VAL A 253 -1.82 12.58 16.33
CA VAL A 253 -1.68 11.14 16.58
C VAL A 253 -0.41 10.83 17.38
N ARG A 254 0.73 11.47 17.05
CA ARG A 254 1.99 11.36 17.81
C ARG A 254 1.86 11.87 19.25
N GLY A 255 1.10 12.92 19.47
CA GLY A 255 0.88 13.48 20.79
C GLY A 255 0.10 12.57 21.75
N ARG A 256 -0.57 11.53 21.22
CA ARG A 256 -1.37 10.58 22.00
C ARG A 256 -0.68 9.25 22.25
N HIS A 257 0.11 8.77 21.30
CA HIS A 257 0.81 7.49 21.37
C HIS A 257 2.14 7.61 20.64
N SER A 258 3.21 7.18 21.29
CA SER A 258 4.53 7.04 20.67
C SER A 258 4.52 5.87 19.67
N ALA A 259 5.38 5.95 18.65
CA ALA A 259 5.63 4.81 17.79
C ALA A 259 6.27 3.67 18.60
N ASP A 260 5.77 2.48 18.39
CA ASP A 260 6.32 1.23 18.91
C ASP A 260 6.80 0.42 17.69
N TYR A 261 8.05 0.69 17.31
CA TYR A 261 8.67 0.02 16.17
C TYR A 261 9.06 -1.40 16.53
N ASN A 262 8.94 -2.31 15.56
CA ASN A 262 9.37 -3.68 15.72
C ASN A 262 10.87 -3.79 15.41
N GLU A 263 11.68 -3.89 16.46
CA GLU A 263 13.15 -3.96 16.37
C GLU A 263 13.63 -5.19 15.62
N ASP A 264 12.95 -6.34 15.75
CA ASP A 264 13.31 -7.57 15.03
C ASP A 264 13.18 -7.37 13.51
N VAL A 265 12.15 -6.66 13.06
CA VAL A 265 11.94 -6.32 11.65
C VAL A 265 13.04 -5.40 11.15
N ILE A 266 13.39 -4.38 11.94
CA ILE A 266 14.45 -3.43 11.61
C ILE A 266 15.80 -4.16 11.47
N GLU A 267 16.12 -5.05 12.40
CA GLU A 267 17.37 -5.83 12.38
C GLU A 267 17.42 -6.75 11.14
N GLN A 268 16.34 -7.47 10.85
CA GLN A 268 16.26 -8.33 9.67
C GLN A 268 16.42 -7.54 8.37
N MET A 269 15.79 -6.35 8.27
CA MET A 269 15.94 -5.48 7.11
C MET A 269 17.37 -4.96 6.94
N ASN A 270 18.07 -4.63 8.03
CA ASN A 270 19.45 -4.18 8.00
C ASN A 270 20.39 -5.30 7.57
N THR A 271 20.26 -6.49 8.15
CA THR A 271 21.08 -7.67 7.85
C THR A 271 20.96 -8.06 6.37
N ALA A 272 19.73 -8.17 5.84
CA ALA A 272 19.50 -8.52 4.44
C ALA A 272 20.10 -7.49 3.47
N ALA A 273 19.97 -6.19 3.78
CA ALA A 273 20.58 -5.13 2.95
C ALA A 273 22.12 -5.15 2.96
N ASP A 274 22.73 -5.54 4.07
CA ASP A 274 24.20 -5.69 4.19
C ASP A 274 24.73 -6.92 3.43
N GLU A 275 24.03 -8.04 3.48
CA GLU A 275 24.37 -9.26 2.73
C GLU A 275 24.33 -9.04 1.22
N GLU A 276 23.31 -8.37 0.69
CA GLU A 276 23.25 -7.98 -0.72
C GLU A 276 24.40 -7.04 -1.14
N SER A 277 24.86 -6.19 -0.22
CA SER A 277 25.96 -5.28 -0.48
C SER A 277 27.30 -6.02 -0.58
N THR A 278 27.48 -7.09 0.19
CA THR A 278 28.69 -7.93 0.18
C THR A 278 28.72 -8.91 -0.99
N ALA A 279 27.57 -9.38 -1.45
CA ALA A 279 27.48 -10.28 -2.62
C ALA A 279 27.68 -9.57 -3.97
N ALA A 280 27.52 -8.25 -4.03
CA ALA A 280 27.68 -7.43 -5.23
C ALA A 280 29.08 -6.80 -5.38
N SER A 281 29.98 -6.96 -4.39
CA SER A 281 31.38 -6.52 -4.41
C SER A 281 32.32 -7.69 -4.73
#